data_6ac3b034f135d750bb3de287f9cae129
#
_entry.id   6ac3b034f135d750bb3de287f9cae129
#
_cell.length_a   1.000
_cell.length_b   1.000
_cell.length_c   1.000
_cell.angle_alpha   90.00
_cell.angle_beta   90.00
_cell.angle_gamma   90.00
#
_symmetry.space_group_name_H-M   'P 1'
#
loop_
_entity.id
_entity.type
_entity.pdbx_description
1 polymer ?
#
loop_
_entity_poly.entity_id
_entity_poly.type
_entity_poly.pdbx_seq_one_letter_code
_entity_poly.pdbx_strand_id
1 'polypeptide(L)'
;MFNYKNIYIDDWYSIIGPKEKSDGNLKKYNLSLSDYYFNEKTIEKAEVRMQKFVLNYFKSSKIDVVCASDLMDQLIVSNLMAEEEDIPFLGVYNACASFASGVISIANMIQSKGVKRGVYITSSHNLSAEKQFRFPIEYGAVKPKRSTFTATGAVGVSLNNTSGKIKIISATLGKVKDSYVKDAFNMGGVMAISAIATFKEHLKNRCKSEEDYDLILTGDLGACGSKIFKRVLKSEGYNFCLLYTSD
;
A
#
# COMPACT_ATOMS: atom_id res chain seq x y z
N MET A 1 -3.11 12.23 15.54
CA MET A 1 -2.42 12.85 14.36
C MET A 1 -0.96 13.06 14.69
N PHE A 2 -0.08 12.79 13.72
CA PHE A 2 1.35 13.11 13.79
C PHE A 2 1.65 14.30 12.89
N ASN A 3 2.53 15.20 13.34
CA ASN A 3 3.06 16.28 12.55
C ASN A 3 4.56 16.09 12.40
N TYR A 4 5.06 16.16 11.17
CA TYR A 4 6.46 15.94 10.87
C TYR A 4 7.14 17.24 10.43
N LYS A 5 8.39 17.45 10.85
CA LYS A 5 9.16 18.64 10.46
C LYS A 5 10.05 18.38 9.25
N ASN A 6 10.88 17.38 9.31
CA ASN A 6 11.88 17.07 8.30
C ASN A 6 11.87 15.56 8.01
N ILE A 7 10.79 15.10 7.40
CA ILE A 7 10.67 13.72 6.92
C ILE A 7 10.40 13.77 5.43
N TYR A 8 11.21 13.04 4.69
CA TYR A 8 11.17 13.04 3.23
C TYR A 8 11.19 11.62 2.69
N ILE A 9 10.45 11.38 1.61
CA ILE A 9 10.70 10.25 0.71
C ILE A 9 11.70 10.76 -0.32
N ASP A 10 12.89 10.15 -0.34
CA ASP A 10 13.98 10.54 -1.23
C ASP A 10 13.99 9.73 -2.51
N ASP A 11 13.60 8.46 -2.45
CA ASP A 11 13.57 7.62 -3.63
C ASP A 11 12.53 6.49 -3.52
N TRP A 12 12.20 5.88 -4.67
CA TRP A 12 11.29 4.73 -4.76
C TRP A 12 11.68 3.81 -5.91
N TYR A 13 11.27 2.54 -5.78
CA TYR A 13 11.44 1.52 -6.79
C TYR A 13 10.19 0.66 -6.89
N SER A 14 9.78 0.31 -8.12
CA SER A 14 8.56 -0.48 -8.35
C SER A 14 8.79 -1.60 -9.35
N ILE A 15 8.22 -2.75 -9.04
CA ILE A 15 8.12 -3.92 -9.92
C ILE A 15 6.65 -4.19 -10.17
N ILE A 16 6.29 -4.47 -11.40
CA ILE A 16 4.91 -4.83 -11.78
C ILE A 16 4.87 -6.18 -12.49
N GLY A 17 3.76 -6.89 -12.32
CA GLY A 17 3.50 -8.16 -12.97
C GLY A 17 3.09 -8.01 -14.43
N PRO A 18 2.92 -9.16 -15.14
CA PRO A 18 2.57 -9.16 -16.56
C PRO A 18 1.20 -8.52 -16.85
N LYS A 19 0.22 -8.76 -15.98
CA LYS A 19 -1.14 -8.22 -16.14
C LYS A 19 -1.15 -6.71 -15.95
N GLU A 20 -0.53 -6.22 -14.92
CA GLU A 20 -0.43 -4.79 -14.59
C GLU A 20 0.24 -3.99 -15.71
N LYS A 21 1.19 -4.62 -16.41
CA LYS A 21 1.81 -4.06 -17.61
C LYS A 21 0.82 -4.01 -18.78
N SER A 22 0.06 -5.08 -19.02
CA SER A 22 -0.86 -5.18 -20.15
C SER A 22 -2.08 -4.26 -20.00
N ASP A 23 -2.56 -4.05 -18.78
CA ASP A 23 -3.70 -3.20 -18.49
C ASP A 23 -3.43 -1.69 -18.77
N GLY A 24 -2.15 -1.31 -18.91
CA GLY A 24 -1.74 0.02 -19.39
C GLY A 24 -2.01 1.18 -18.41
N ASN A 25 -2.57 0.90 -17.25
CA ASN A 25 -2.91 1.91 -16.24
C ASN A 25 -1.67 2.48 -15.55
N LEU A 26 -0.61 1.68 -15.44
CA LEU A 26 0.66 2.08 -14.85
C LEU A 26 1.64 2.51 -15.95
N LYS A 27 1.81 3.82 -16.13
CA LYS A 27 2.69 4.39 -17.16
C LYS A 27 4.15 4.50 -16.73
N LYS A 28 4.43 4.40 -15.42
CA LYS A 28 5.79 4.54 -14.86
C LYS A 28 6.06 3.45 -13.84
N TYR A 29 7.01 2.61 -14.12
CA TYR A 29 7.55 1.56 -13.26
C TYR A 29 9.04 1.36 -13.57
N ASN A 30 9.77 0.76 -12.65
CA ASN A 30 11.20 0.51 -12.84
C ASN A 30 11.46 -0.83 -13.54
N LEU A 31 10.68 -1.86 -13.19
CA LEU A 31 10.81 -3.19 -13.75
C LEU A 31 9.43 -3.81 -14.00
N SER A 32 9.26 -4.51 -15.13
CA SER A 32 8.10 -5.37 -15.38
C SER A 32 8.53 -6.82 -15.52
N LEU A 33 7.78 -7.72 -14.91
CA LEU A 33 8.01 -9.15 -15.03
C LEU A 33 7.46 -9.68 -16.36
N SER A 34 8.14 -10.69 -16.91
CA SER A 34 7.70 -11.41 -18.11
C SER A 34 6.67 -12.48 -17.78
N ASP A 35 6.71 -13.01 -16.57
CA ASP A 35 5.82 -14.06 -16.07
C ASP A 35 5.57 -13.89 -14.57
N TYR A 36 4.63 -14.66 -14.01
CA TYR A 36 4.27 -14.61 -12.60
C TYR A 36 5.28 -15.27 -11.65
N TYR A 37 6.21 -16.07 -12.17
CA TYR A 37 7.14 -16.82 -11.33
C TYR A 37 8.45 -16.11 -11.09
N PHE A 38 8.80 -15.10 -11.89
CA PHE A 38 10.05 -14.36 -11.77
C PHE A 38 11.28 -15.28 -11.66
N ASN A 39 11.31 -16.32 -12.49
CA ASN A 39 12.31 -17.41 -12.50
C ASN A 39 12.38 -18.22 -11.19
N GLU A 40 11.34 -18.22 -10.38
CA GLU A 40 11.22 -19.05 -9.17
C GLU A 40 10.32 -20.26 -9.41
N LYS A 41 10.39 -21.24 -8.51
CA LYS A 41 9.60 -22.47 -8.62
C LYS A 41 8.15 -22.32 -8.12
N THR A 42 7.91 -21.35 -7.25
CA THR A 42 6.59 -21.07 -6.68
C THR A 42 6.29 -19.58 -6.66
N ILE A 43 5.00 -19.26 -6.62
CA ILE A 43 4.52 -17.88 -6.59
C ILE A 43 4.92 -17.15 -5.30
N GLU A 44 4.99 -17.86 -4.18
CA GLU A 44 5.44 -17.32 -2.90
C GLU A 44 6.93 -16.91 -2.97
N LYS A 45 7.77 -17.77 -3.54
CA LYS A 45 9.19 -17.45 -3.78
C LYS A 45 9.38 -16.32 -4.78
N ALA A 46 8.51 -16.23 -5.80
CA ALA A 46 8.52 -15.12 -6.73
C ALA A 46 8.27 -13.79 -6.01
N GLU A 47 7.31 -13.77 -5.07
CA GLU A 47 7.02 -12.58 -4.28
C GLU A 47 8.18 -12.21 -3.33
N VAL A 48 8.80 -13.19 -2.66
CA VAL A 48 10.03 -12.97 -1.88
C VAL A 48 11.12 -12.35 -2.74
N ARG A 49 11.34 -12.89 -3.94
CA ARG A 49 12.34 -12.38 -4.88
C ARG A 49 12.04 -10.94 -5.32
N MET A 50 10.78 -10.59 -5.55
CA MET A 50 10.40 -9.21 -5.84
C MET A 50 10.80 -8.26 -4.70
N GLN A 51 10.50 -8.61 -3.44
CA GLN A 51 10.91 -7.79 -2.28
C GLN A 51 12.42 -7.68 -2.15
N LYS A 52 13.16 -8.78 -2.30
CA LYS A 52 14.65 -8.76 -2.31
C LYS A 52 15.20 -7.86 -3.41
N PHE A 53 14.62 -7.90 -4.60
CA PHE A 53 15.06 -7.08 -5.71
C PHE A 53 14.83 -5.58 -5.42
N VAL A 54 13.68 -5.24 -4.84
CA VAL A 54 13.36 -3.88 -4.39
C VAL A 54 14.33 -3.42 -3.29
N LEU A 55 14.58 -4.26 -2.28
CA LEU A 55 15.51 -3.91 -1.20
C LEU A 55 16.93 -3.66 -1.73
N ASN A 56 17.40 -4.51 -2.63
CA ASN A 56 18.75 -4.38 -3.22
C ASN A 56 18.96 -3.04 -3.93
N TYR A 57 17.92 -2.46 -4.52
CA TYR A 57 18.01 -1.13 -5.12
C TYR A 57 18.43 -0.06 -4.10
N PHE A 58 17.97 -0.15 -2.85
CA PHE A 58 18.24 0.85 -1.81
C PHE A 58 19.57 0.63 -1.06
N LYS A 59 20.24 -0.51 -1.23
CA LYS A 59 21.48 -0.85 -0.52
C LYS A 59 22.71 -0.04 -0.92
N SER A 60 22.62 0.81 -1.95
CA SER A 60 23.69 1.75 -2.29
C SER A 60 24.00 2.75 -1.16
N SER A 61 23.11 2.91 -0.20
CA SER A 61 23.28 3.75 0.98
C SER A 61 22.91 2.96 2.23
N LYS A 62 23.50 3.36 3.37
CA LYS A 62 23.20 2.72 4.66
C LYS A 62 21.72 2.78 4.96
N ILE A 63 21.13 1.65 5.35
CA ILE A 63 19.75 1.50 5.82
C ILE A 63 19.82 1.17 7.30
N ASP A 64 19.15 1.94 8.15
CA ASP A 64 19.13 1.72 9.59
C ASP A 64 17.99 0.76 10.01
N VAL A 65 16.90 0.73 9.22
CA VAL A 65 15.77 -0.18 9.43
C VAL A 65 15.04 -0.46 8.12
N VAL A 66 14.60 -1.70 7.95
CA VAL A 66 13.63 -2.10 6.93
C VAL A 66 12.30 -2.38 7.60
N CYS A 67 11.25 -1.75 7.11
CA CYS A 67 9.88 -2.17 7.38
C CYS A 67 9.32 -2.81 6.12
N ALA A 68 8.64 -3.94 6.26
CA ALA A 68 8.00 -4.54 5.10
C ALA A 68 6.62 -5.13 5.40
N SER A 69 5.86 -5.32 4.34
CA SER A 69 4.55 -5.96 4.37
C SER A 69 4.29 -6.77 3.11
N ASP A 70 3.48 -7.77 3.27
CA ASP A 70 2.85 -8.55 2.20
C ASP A 70 1.44 -8.94 2.63
N LEU A 71 0.71 -9.63 1.78
CA LEU A 71 -0.67 -10.07 2.06
C LEU A 71 -0.75 -11.52 2.58
N MET A 72 0.37 -12.24 2.65
CA MET A 72 0.38 -13.60 3.15
C MET A 72 0.29 -13.63 4.67
N ASP A 73 -0.38 -14.64 5.24
CA ASP A 73 -0.49 -14.80 6.68
C ASP A 73 0.87 -14.79 7.36
N GLN A 74 0.92 -14.04 8.47
CA GLN A 74 2.10 -13.85 9.31
C GLN A 74 3.30 -13.23 8.58
N LEU A 75 3.06 -12.52 7.47
CA LEU A 75 4.11 -11.84 6.70
C LEU A 75 5.22 -12.79 6.25
N ILE A 76 4.85 -13.97 5.75
CA ILE A 76 5.83 -15.00 5.39
C ILE A 76 6.81 -14.50 4.33
N VAL A 77 6.34 -13.72 3.35
CA VAL A 77 7.18 -13.18 2.28
C VAL A 77 8.18 -12.18 2.83
N SER A 78 7.71 -11.22 3.63
CA SER A 78 8.55 -10.17 4.22
C SER A 78 9.58 -10.74 5.21
N ASN A 79 9.21 -11.76 6.00
CA ASN A 79 10.13 -12.43 6.90
C ASN A 79 11.21 -13.20 6.14
N LEU A 80 10.87 -13.95 5.08
CA LEU A 80 11.85 -14.66 4.25
C LEU A 80 12.73 -13.71 3.43
N MET A 81 12.22 -12.53 3.08
CA MET A 81 13.05 -11.49 2.48
C MET A 81 14.09 -10.98 3.48
N ALA A 82 13.68 -10.72 4.71
CA ALA A 82 14.52 -10.13 5.75
C ALA A 82 15.52 -11.14 6.38
N GLU A 83 15.23 -12.44 6.35
CA GLU A 83 16.05 -13.51 6.95
C GLU A 83 17.53 -13.46 6.50
N GLU A 84 17.77 -13.14 5.24
CA GLU A 84 19.12 -13.11 4.67
C GLU A 84 19.82 -11.75 4.84
N GLU A 85 19.16 -10.78 5.49
CA GLU A 85 19.63 -9.41 5.57
C GLU A 85 20.12 -9.07 6.98
N ASP A 86 21.31 -8.51 7.08
CA ASP A 86 21.84 -7.99 8.35
C ASP A 86 21.38 -6.54 8.59
N ILE A 87 20.06 -6.34 8.59
CA ILE A 87 19.41 -5.04 8.79
C ILE A 87 18.26 -5.21 9.77
N PRO A 88 18.11 -4.35 10.79
CA PRO A 88 16.96 -4.36 11.67
C PRO A 88 15.64 -4.34 10.87
N PHE A 89 14.72 -5.24 11.25
CA PHE A 89 13.48 -5.48 10.50
C PHE A 89 12.24 -5.28 11.37
N LEU A 90 11.20 -4.69 10.79
CA LEU A 90 9.87 -4.56 11.35
C LEU A 90 8.81 -4.98 10.33
N GLY A 91 8.11 -6.09 10.58
CA GLY A 91 6.96 -6.50 9.80
C GLY A 91 5.71 -5.69 10.15
N VAL A 92 4.96 -5.25 9.14
CA VAL A 92 3.71 -4.50 9.30
C VAL A 92 2.59 -5.23 8.59
N TYR A 93 1.63 -5.79 9.34
CA TYR A 93 0.47 -6.46 8.77
C TYR A 93 -0.81 -5.64 8.99
N ASN A 94 -1.22 -4.92 7.95
CA ASN A 94 -2.43 -4.11 7.96
C ASN A 94 -3.13 -4.15 6.57
N ALA A 95 -3.02 -5.28 5.88
CA ALA A 95 -3.57 -5.52 4.54
C ALA A 95 -3.34 -4.32 3.59
N CYS A 96 -4.37 -3.82 2.94
CA CYS A 96 -4.27 -2.70 1.98
C CYS A 96 -3.78 -1.38 2.60
N ALA A 97 -3.85 -1.21 3.93
CA ALA A 97 -3.35 -0.04 4.64
C ALA A 97 -1.89 -0.18 5.10
N SER A 98 -1.22 -1.29 4.81
CA SER A 98 0.16 -1.56 5.25
C SER A 98 1.14 -0.52 4.75
N PHE A 99 0.98 -0.01 3.51
CA PHE A 99 1.86 1.03 2.97
C PHE A 99 1.86 2.28 3.87
N ALA A 100 0.68 2.81 4.16
CA ALA A 100 0.57 3.99 5.02
C ALA A 100 1.08 3.70 6.45
N SER A 101 0.75 2.54 7.00
CA SER A 101 1.19 2.13 8.35
C SER A 101 2.70 2.01 8.44
N GLY A 102 3.36 1.40 7.46
CA GLY A 102 4.81 1.25 7.42
C GLY A 102 5.55 2.58 7.23
N VAL A 103 5.06 3.43 6.33
CA VAL A 103 5.61 4.79 6.13
C VAL A 103 5.46 5.62 7.42
N ILE A 104 4.32 5.56 8.10
CA ILE A 104 4.11 6.23 9.39
C ILE A 104 5.07 5.69 10.46
N SER A 105 5.28 4.38 10.51
CA SER A 105 6.19 3.75 11.48
C SER A 105 7.63 4.25 11.29
N ILE A 106 8.14 4.23 10.07
CA ILE A 106 9.49 4.74 9.77
C ILE A 106 9.56 6.26 10.03
N ALA A 107 8.57 7.04 9.62
CA ALA A 107 8.53 8.47 9.86
C ALA A 107 8.61 8.81 11.36
N ASN A 108 7.91 8.05 12.20
CA ASN A 108 7.98 8.21 13.67
C ASN A 108 9.36 7.82 14.23
N MET A 109 9.97 6.74 13.76
CA MET A 109 11.32 6.34 14.14
C MET A 109 12.37 7.40 13.78
N ILE A 110 12.24 8.01 12.60
CA ILE A 110 13.12 9.11 12.16
C ILE A 110 12.84 10.37 12.99
N GLN A 111 11.57 10.73 13.22
CA GLN A 111 11.19 11.89 14.03
C GLN A 111 11.67 11.79 15.48
N SER A 112 11.68 10.59 16.08
CA SER A 112 12.21 10.31 17.41
C SER A 112 13.74 10.22 17.44
N LYS A 113 14.42 10.38 16.30
CA LYS A 113 15.88 10.25 16.14
C LYS A 113 16.44 8.86 16.41
N GLY A 114 15.60 7.83 16.45
CA GLY A 114 16.03 6.44 16.57
C GLY A 114 16.71 5.92 15.31
N VAL A 115 16.31 6.41 14.15
CA VAL A 115 16.83 6.07 12.80
C VAL A 115 17.08 7.34 12.01
N LYS A 116 18.03 7.31 11.07
CA LYS A 116 18.26 8.40 10.11
C LYS A 116 17.66 8.10 8.74
N ARG A 117 17.71 6.83 8.31
CA ARG A 117 17.18 6.37 7.03
C ARG A 117 16.53 5.00 7.19
N GLY A 118 15.27 4.89 6.77
CA GLY A 118 14.54 3.64 6.71
C GLY A 118 14.02 3.35 5.31
N VAL A 119 13.81 2.08 5.01
CA VAL A 119 13.19 1.63 3.75
C VAL A 119 11.91 0.89 4.09
N TYR A 120 10.82 1.26 3.46
CA TYR A 120 9.57 0.51 3.50
C TYR A 120 9.35 -0.22 2.18
N ILE A 121 8.98 -1.50 2.27
CA ILE A 121 8.68 -2.36 1.11
C ILE A 121 7.32 -2.98 1.29
N THR A 122 6.52 -3.00 0.23
CA THR A 122 5.27 -3.74 0.19
C THR A 122 5.17 -4.54 -1.09
N SER A 123 4.57 -5.71 -1.02
CA SER A 123 4.32 -6.56 -2.18
C SER A 123 2.98 -7.26 -2.11
N SER A 124 2.55 -7.76 -3.23
CA SER A 124 1.50 -8.75 -3.35
C SER A 124 1.71 -9.59 -4.60
N HIS A 125 1.21 -10.80 -4.58
CA HIS A 125 1.13 -11.64 -5.75
C HIS A 125 -0.32 -12.07 -5.96
N ASN A 126 -0.88 -11.81 -7.13
CA ASN A 126 -2.29 -12.08 -7.42
C ASN A 126 -2.72 -13.49 -7.02
N LEU A 127 -1.98 -14.51 -7.44
CA LEU A 127 -2.38 -15.89 -7.20
C LEU A 127 -2.31 -16.29 -5.72
N SER A 128 -1.30 -15.85 -4.97
CA SER A 128 -1.18 -16.15 -3.54
C SER A 128 -2.26 -15.44 -2.73
N ALA A 129 -2.51 -14.16 -3.03
CA ALA A 129 -3.54 -13.37 -2.37
C ALA A 129 -4.95 -13.91 -2.67
N GLU A 130 -5.22 -14.28 -3.92
CA GLU A 130 -6.50 -14.87 -4.29
C GLU A 130 -6.74 -16.21 -3.58
N LYS A 131 -5.71 -17.05 -3.50
CA LYS A 131 -5.77 -18.33 -2.78
C LYS A 131 -6.07 -18.15 -1.30
N GLN A 132 -5.51 -17.13 -0.65
CA GLN A 132 -5.67 -16.91 0.77
C GLN A 132 -6.99 -16.19 1.13
N PHE A 133 -7.39 -15.17 0.36
CA PHE A 133 -8.48 -14.28 0.73
C PHE A 133 -9.80 -14.54 0.00
N ARG A 134 -9.78 -15.31 -1.09
CA ARG A 134 -10.96 -15.53 -1.93
C ARG A 134 -11.29 -16.99 -2.11
N PHE A 135 -11.53 -17.63 -1.00
CA PHE A 135 -12.06 -19.00 -0.99
C PHE A 135 -13.52 -19.02 -1.53
N PRO A 136 -13.91 -20.02 -2.34
CA PRO A 136 -13.14 -21.13 -2.90
C PRO A 136 -12.69 -20.87 -4.34
N ILE A 137 -11.53 -20.28 -4.52
CA ILE A 137 -11.01 -19.99 -5.87
C ILE A 137 -10.64 -21.28 -6.63
N GLU A 138 -10.36 -22.35 -5.91
CA GLU A 138 -10.02 -23.66 -6.47
C GLU A 138 -11.13 -24.24 -7.38
N TYR A 139 -12.36 -23.85 -7.16
CA TYR A 139 -13.51 -24.28 -7.96
C TYR A 139 -13.70 -23.49 -9.26
N GLY A 140 -12.80 -22.58 -9.57
CA GLY A 140 -12.86 -21.79 -10.80
C GLY A 140 -14.13 -20.93 -10.93
N ALA A 141 -14.76 -20.56 -9.82
CA ALA A 141 -15.98 -19.76 -9.83
C ALA A 141 -15.77 -18.41 -10.51
N VAL A 142 -16.73 -18.00 -11.34
CA VAL A 142 -16.73 -16.68 -11.98
C VAL A 142 -16.86 -15.59 -10.93
N LYS A 143 -15.91 -14.67 -10.90
CA LYS A 143 -15.96 -13.52 -9.99
C LYS A 143 -17.07 -12.55 -10.38
N PRO A 144 -17.87 -12.08 -9.42
CA PRO A 144 -18.84 -11.01 -9.68
C PRO A 144 -18.13 -9.74 -10.17
N LYS A 145 -18.82 -8.94 -11.00
CA LYS A 145 -18.26 -7.68 -11.55
C LYS A 145 -17.84 -6.66 -10.47
N ARG A 146 -18.34 -6.79 -9.23
CA ARG A 146 -17.96 -5.95 -8.08
C ARG A 146 -16.70 -6.40 -7.35
N SER A 147 -16.15 -7.58 -7.70
CA SER A 147 -14.90 -8.07 -7.14
C SER A 147 -13.72 -7.29 -7.72
N THR A 148 -12.75 -7.02 -6.87
CA THR A 148 -11.43 -6.51 -7.28
C THR A 148 -10.44 -7.65 -7.51
N PHE A 149 -9.35 -7.38 -8.19
CA PHE A 149 -8.21 -8.29 -8.35
C PHE A 149 -7.02 -7.72 -7.60
N THR A 150 -6.32 -8.58 -6.86
CA THR A 150 -5.06 -8.18 -6.25
C THR A 150 -3.99 -8.05 -7.33
N ALA A 151 -3.23 -6.97 -7.31
CA ALA A 151 -2.12 -6.77 -8.23
C ALA A 151 -0.94 -7.69 -7.91
N THR A 152 -0.12 -8.01 -8.91
CA THR A 152 1.18 -8.63 -8.73
C THR A 152 2.25 -7.56 -8.86
N GLY A 153 3.05 -7.36 -7.81
CA GLY A 153 4.12 -6.38 -7.82
C GLY A 153 4.73 -6.14 -6.45
N ALA A 154 5.76 -5.31 -6.45
CA ALA A 154 6.41 -4.83 -5.23
C ALA A 154 6.81 -3.38 -5.39
N VAL A 155 6.67 -2.61 -4.32
CA VAL A 155 7.08 -1.21 -4.26
C VAL A 155 7.89 -0.98 -3.00
N GLY A 156 8.99 -0.25 -3.13
CA GLY A 156 9.76 0.26 -2.01
C GLY A 156 9.91 1.76 -2.06
N VAL A 157 9.99 2.37 -0.88
CA VAL A 157 10.28 3.78 -0.70
C VAL A 157 11.32 3.94 0.39
N SER A 158 12.28 4.85 0.20
CA SER A 158 13.22 5.23 1.25
C SER A 158 12.81 6.57 1.87
N LEU A 159 12.97 6.64 3.20
CA LEU A 159 12.67 7.84 3.99
C LEU A 159 13.93 8.28 4.75
N ASN A 160 14.12 9.59 4.83
CA ASN A 160 15.19 10.20 5.63
C ASN A 160 14.76 11.56 6.24
N ASN A 161 15.67 12.18 7.01
CA ASN A 161 15.43 13.47 7.66
C ASN A 161 16.23 14.63 7.07
N THR A 162 16.86 14.44 5.94
CA THR A 162 17.75 15.48 5.33
C THR A 162 17.11 16.17 4.15
N SER A 163 16.73 15.41 3.12
CA SER A 163 16.12 15.94 1.89
C SER A 163 15.45 14.83 1.10
N GLY A 164 14.55 15.20 0.21
CA GLY A 164 13.90 14.24 -0.68
C GLY A 164 12.96 14.90 -1.68
N LYS A 165 12.41 14.07 -2.56
CA LYS A 165 11.49 14.50 -3.63
C LYS A 165 10.09 14.82 -3.09
N ILE A 166 9.69 14.17 -1.99
CA ILE A 166 8.36 14.33 -1.38
C ILE A 166 8.55 14.58 0.12
N LYS A 167 7.97 15.64 0.65
CA LYS A 167 7.97 15.92 2.07
C LYS A 167 6.70 15.36 2.72
N ILE A 168 6.86 14.54 3.75
CA ILE A 168 5.76 14.08 4.58
C ILE A 168 5.53 15.12 5.67
N ILE A 169 4.37 15.75 5.70
CA ILE A 169 4.05 16.82 6.65
C ILE A 169 3.20 16.34 7.82
N SER A 170 2.37 15.35 7.62
CA SER A 170 1.52 14.80 8.68
C SER A 170 0.97 13.42 8.34
N ALA A 171 0.50 12.73 9.37
CA ALA A 171 -0.27 11.50 9.24
C ALA A 171 -1.39 11.42 10.28
N THR A 172 -2.48 10.76 9.92
CA THR A 172 -3.60 10.48 10.79
C THR A 172 -3.85 8.97 10.81
N LEU A 173 -3.87 8.38 12.00
CA LEU A 173 -4.26 6.98 12.14
C LEU A 173 -5.77 6.86 12.03
N GLY A 174 -6.24 5.98 11.17
CA GLY A 174 -7.63 5.61 11.06
C GLY A 174 -8.09 4.74 12.24
N LYS A 175 -9.40 4.49 12.28
CA LYS A 175 -10.04 3.60 13.26
C LYS A 175 -10.71 2.45 12.51
N VAL A 176 -10.74 1.28 13.12
CA VAL A 176 -11.54 0.16 12.62
C VAL A 176 -13.00 0.57 12.58
N LYS A 177 -13.64 0.33 11.44
CA LYS A 177 -15.06 0.63 11.22
C LYS A 177 -15.75 -0.60 10.64
N ASP A 178 -16.85 -1.00 11.26
CA ASP A 178 -17.75 -1.98 10.69
C ASP A 178 -18.62 -1.29 9.63
N SER A 179 -18.63 -1.84 8.43
CA SER A 179 -19.48 -1.37 7.34
C SER A 179 -20.86 -2.06 7.30
N TYR A 180 -21.04 -3.11 8.12
CA TYR A 180 -22.21 -4.02 8.11
C TYR A 180 -22.46 -4.71 6.75
N VAL A 181 -21.50 -4.63 5.83
CA VAL A 181 -21.56 -5.34 4.54
C VAL A 181 -21.19 -6.80 4.75
N LYS A 182 -22.09 -7.71 4.42
CA LYS A 182 -21.90 -9.17 4.59
C LYS A 182 -21.50 -9.87 3.30
N ASP A 183 -21.39 -9.16 2.19
CA ASP A 183 -21.00 -9.73 0.90
C ASP A 183 -19.46 -9.80 0.81
N ALA A 184 -18.92 -11.01 0.88
CA ALA A 184 -17.47 -11.28 0.81
C ALA A 184 -16.81 -10.78 -0.50
N PHE A 185 -17.58 -10.62 -1.57
CA PHE A 185 -17.08 -10.10 -2.84
C PHE A 185 -17.14 -8.57 -2.97
N ASN A 186 -17.69 -7.88 -1.98
CA ASN A 186 -17.82 -6.42 -1.98
C ASN A 186 -16.80 -5.75 -1.04
N MET A 187 -15.53 -6.08 -1.20
CA MET A 187 -14.45 -5.54 -0.40
C MET A 187 -14.37 -3.99 -0.50
N GLY A 188 -14.58 -3.45 -1.70
CA GLY A 188 -14.58 -1.99 -1.90
C GLY A 188 -15.66 -1.27 -1.09
N GLY A 189 -16.86 -1.85 -0.97
CA GLY A 189 -17.92 -1.32 -0.12
C GLY A 189 -17.55 -1.29 1.35
N VAL A 190 -16.85 -2.32 1.83
CA VAL A 190 -16.32 -2.38 3.21
C VAL A 190 -15.26 -1.31 3.43
N MET A 191 -14.28 -1.22 2.53
CA MET A 191 -13.15 -0.30 2.64
C MET A 191 -13.59 1.18 2.54
N ALA A 192 -14.60 1.49 1.73
CA ALA A 192 -15.07 2.86 1.54
C ALA A 192 -15.48 3.54 2.84
N ILE A 193 -16.13 2.83 3.77
CA ILE A 193 -16.58 3.39 5.05
C ILE A 193 -15.38 3.77 5.95
N SER A 194 -14.36 2.92 6.00
CA SER A 194 -13.13 3.24 6.74
C SER A 194 -12.35 4.38 6.09
N ALA A 195 -12.30 4.42 4.76
CA ALA A 195 -11.66 5.51 4.01
C ALA A 195 -12.34 6.87 4.28
N ILE A 196 -13.68 6.91 4.22
CA ILE A 196 -14.48 8.12 4.54
C ILE A 196 -14.19 8.60 5.96
N ALA A 197 -14.25 7.68 6.94
CA ALA A 197 -14.04 8.03 8.34
C ALA A 197 -12.63 8.60 8.58
N THR A 198 -11.60 7.98 7.98
CA THR A 198 -10.21 8.42 8.11
C THR A 198 -9.98 9.76 7.41
N PHE A 199 -10.55 9.96 6.23
CA PHE A 199 -10.47 11.22 5.48
C PHE A 199 -11.08 12.38 6.28
N LYS A 200 -12.30 12.23 6.79
CA LYS A 200 -12.97 13.24 7.63
C LYS A 200 -12.18 13.57 8.89
N GLU A 201 -11.66 12.54 9.56
CA GLU A 201 -10.81 12.72 10.74
C GLU A 201 -9.52 13.47 10.41
N HIS A 202 -8.93 13.19 9.24
CA HIS A 202 -7.72 13.89 8.78
C HIS A 202 -7.99 15.37 8.54
N LEU A 203 -9.04 15.72 7.81
CA LEU A 203 -9.42 17.13 7.57
C LEU A 203 -9.66 17.87 8.87
N LYS A 204 -10.45 17.28 9.78
CA LYS A 204 -10.73 17.84 11.11
C LYS A 204 -9.44 18.10 11.89
N ASN A 205 -8.56 17.12 11.97
CA ASN A 205 -7.32 17.18 12.74
C ASN A 205 -6.32 18.20 12.16
N ARG A 206 -6.39 18.45 10.86
CA ARG A 206 -5.56 19.42 10.15
C ARG A 206 -6.16 20.82 10.13
N CYS A 207 -7.42 21.00 10.53
CA CYS A 207 -8.19 22.21 10.31
C CYS A 207 -8.15 22.64 8.84
N LYS A 208 -8.34 21.66 7.94
CA LYS A 208 -8.27 21.80 6.49
C LYS A 208 -9.58 21.40 5.84
N SER A 209 -9.82 21.89 4.62
CA SER A 209 -10.87 21.40 3.73
C SER A 209 -10.28 20.49 2.65
N GLU A 210 -11.13 19.82 1.89
CA GLU A 210 -10.70 19.02 0.74
C GLU A 210 -10.07 19.88 -0.37
N GLU A 211 -10.44 21.16 -0.45
CA GLU A 211 -9.92 22.13 -1.44
C GLU A 211 -8.45 22.49 -1.19
N ASP A 212 -7.93 22.22 0.00
CA ASP A 212 -6.50 22.39 0.32
C ASP A 212 -5.61 21.32 -0.31
N TYR A 213 -6.18 20.35 -1.02
CA TYR A 213 -5.46 19.22 -1.63
C TYR A 213 -5.65 19.18 -3.14
N ASP A 214 -4.55 19.28 -3.86
CA ASP A 214 -4.55 19.15 -5.34
C ASP A 214 -4.90 17.74 -5.80
N LEU A 215 -4.57 16.74 -5.01
CA LEU A 215 -4.82 15.33 -5.32
C LEU A 215 -5.11 14.53 -4.04
N ILE A 216 -6.19 13.75 -4.08
CA ILE A 216 -6.54 12.78 -3.05
C ILE A 216 -6.48 11.38 -3.65
N LEU A 217 -5.65 10.51 -3.05
CA LEU A 217 -5.49 9.12 -3.45
C LEU A 217 -6.08 8.21 -2.37
N THR A 218 -6.89 7.25 -2.79
CA THR A 218 -7.35 6.16 -1.91
C THR A 218 -6.64 4.86 -2.28
N GLY A 219 -6.72 3.87 -1.39
CA GLY A 219 -6.45 2.49 -1.78
C GLY A 219 -7.47 2.02 -2.83
N ASP A 220 -7.25 0.82 -3.38
CA ASP A 220 -8.16 0.26 -4.37
C ASP A 220 -9.54 -0.02 -3.75
N LEU A 221 -10.45 0.92 -3.94
CA LEU A 221 -11.85 0.79 -3.55
C LEU A 221 -12.68 0.07 -4.63
N GLY A 222 -12.12 -0.16 -5.81
CA GLY A 222 -12.85 -0.63 -6.98
C GLY A 222 -14.00 0.29 -7.37
N ALA A 223 -14.66 -0.01 -8.46
CA ALA A 223 -15.77 0.81 -8.99
C ALA A 223 -16.92 0.99 -7.97
N CYS A 224 -17.24 -0.06 -7.19
CA CYS A 224 -18.31 -0.01 -6.20
C CYS A 224 -17.94 0.90 -5.01
N GLY A 225 -16.79 0.67 -4.38
CA GLY A 225 -16.35 1.45 -3.22
C GLY A 225 -16.06 2.90 -3.57
N SER A 226 -15.50 3.16 -4.75
CA SER A 226 -15.28 4.51 -5.27
C SER A 226 -16.58 5.31 -5.40
N LYS A 227 -17.63 4.68 -5.95
CA LYS A 227 -18.96 5.31 -6.03
C LYS A 227 -19.55 5.62 -4.66
N ILE A 228 -19.42 4.68 -3.70
CA ILE A 228 -19.86 4.89 -2.32
C ILE A 228 -19.11 6.05 -1.68
N PHE A 229 -17.79 6.05 -1.75
CA PHE A 229 -16.93 7.11 -1.21
C PHE A 229 -17.35 8.50 -1.74
N LYS A 230 -17.42 8.64 -3.06
CA LYS A 230 -17.82 9.90 -3.71
C LYS A 230 -19.23 10.34 -3.33
N ARG A 231 -20.19 9.42 -3.35
CA ARG A 231 -21.59 9.73 -3.07
C ARG A 231 -21.82 10.18 -1.62
N VAL A 232 -21.25 9.47 -0.66
CA VAL A 232 -21.39 9.80 0.76
C VAL A 232 -20.76 11.15 1.06
N LEU A 233 -19.53 11.38 0.63
CA LEU A 233 -18.87 12.66 0.90
C LEU A 233 -19.56 13.83 0.19
N LYS A 234 -20.04 13.64 -1.03
CA LYS A 234 -20.83 14.67 -1.72
C LYS A 234 -22.14 14.99 -1.00
N SER A 235 -22.84 13.99 -0.44
CA SER A 235 -24.06 14.22 0.35
C SER A 235 -23.81 14.95 1.67
N GLU A 236 -22.56 14.94 2.16
CA GLU A 236 -22.12 15.69 3.35
C GLU A 236 -21.49 17.05 3.00
N GLY A 237 -21.54 17.47 1.74
CA GLY A 237 -21.09 18.79 1.29
C GLY A 237 -19.64 18.88 0.82
N TYR A 238 -18.90 17.75 0.74
CA TYR A 238 -17.53 17.76 0.22
C TYR A 238 -17.50 17.81 -1.31
N ASN A 239 -16.66 18.66 -1.89
CA ASN A 239 -16.44 18.78 -3.32
C ASN A 239 -14.97 18.50 -3.65
N PHE A 240 -14.71 17.47 -4.46
CA PHE A 240 -13.36 17.07 -4.84
C PHE A 240 -12.99 17.58 -6.21
N CYS A 241 -11.86 18.29 -6.31
CA CYS A 241 -11.29 18.69 -7.59
C CYS A 241 -10.70 17.49 -8.34
N LEU A 242 -9.91 16.67 -7.65
CA LEU A 242 -9.32 15.45 -8.22
C LEU A 242 -9.25 14.33 -7.16
N LEU A 243 -10.13 13.34 -7.31
CA LEU A 243 -10.10 12.12 -6.52
C LEU A 243 -9.72 10.96 -7.43
N TYR A 244 -8.56 10.36 -7.17
CA TYR A 244 -8.12 9.16 -7.88
C TYR A 244 -8.33 7.92 -7.01
N THR A 245 -9.14 7.01 -7.51
CA THR A 245 -9.27 5.64 -6.99
C THR A 245 -8.87 4.73 -8.12
N SER A 246 -8.05 3.72 -7.86
CA SER A 246 -7.78 2.70 -8.87
C SER A 246 -9.09 2.01 -9.24
N ASP A 247 -9.37 1.93 -10.51
CA ASP A 247 -10.55 1.23 -11.06
C ASP A 247 -10.30 -0.28 -11.15
#